data_c686455ca56fd844140a933eb4ac7643
#
_entry.id   c686455ca56fd844140a933eb4ac7643
#
_cell.length_a   1.000
_cell.length_b   1.000
_cell.length_c   1.000
_cell.angle_alpha   90.00
_cell.angle_beta   90.00
_cell.angle_gamma   90.00
#
_symmetry.space_group_name_H-M   'P 1'
#
loop_
_entity.id
_entity.type
_entity.pdbx_description
1 polymer ?
#
loop_
_entity_poly.entity_id
_entity_poly.type
_entity_poly.pdbx_seq_one_letter_code
_entity_poly.pdbx_strand_id
1 'polypeptide(L)'
;VVFEQAGAIHVLDPKTGDIIATKNAEVKDLYTQVLDASATQSAHLGQWSDDWFAGLSNGAFATMLCPGWMLGVISGNAKDVTTWDIANVFPNGGGNWGGSYLTVPANGKNVAAAQELADWLTSPATQIKAFTNAGTFPSQTEALTDPTLLDSTNEFFNNAPVGQILTDRAKAVTVAPFKGAFYFQINDAMQKALTRVEDGTQTQQQSWDQWVAEVDALG
;
A
#
# COMPACT_ATOMS: atom_id res chain seq x y z
N VAL A 1 -5.17 4.47 1.10
CA VAL A 1 -3.98 3.78 1.66
C VAL A 1 -3.21 4.69 2.60
N VAL A 2 -2.81 5.90 2.17
CA VAL A 2 -2.03 6.84 3.00
C VAL A 2 -2.79 7.25 4.26
N PHE A 3 -4.09 7.49 4.18
CA PHE A 3 -4.93 7.91 5.30
C PHE A 3 -5.01 6.88 6.42
N GLU A 4 -5.15 5.61 6.08
CA GLU A 4 -5.26 4.53 7.07
C GLU A 4 -3.94 4.20 7.74
N GLN A 5 -2.83 4.54 7.12
CA GLN A 5 -1.48 4.22 7.61
C GLN A 5 -0.89 5.34 8.47
N ALA A 6 -1.45 6.53 8.43
CA ALA A 6 -1.03 7.67 9.24
C ALA A 6 -1.51 7.60 10.70
N GLY A 7 -1.77 6.41 11.21
CA GLY A 7 -2.14 6.12 12.61
C GLY A 7 -3.65 6.23 12.86
N ALA A 8 -4.34 5.12 13.05
CA ALA A 8 -5.74 4.98 13.50
C ALA A 8 -6.79 5.92 12.86
N ILE A 9 -6.50 6.49 11.67
CA ILE A 9 -7.45 7.35 10.96
C ILE A 9 -8.47 6.47 10.25
N HIS A 10 -9.60 6.32 10.87
CA HIS A 10 -10.70 5.56 10.29
C HIS A 10 -11.55 6.45 9.37
N VAL A 11 -11.85 5.94 8.18
CA VAL A 11 -12.82 6.53 7.26
C VAL A 11 -14.24 6.00 7.52
N LEU A 12 -14.32 4.84 8.16
CA LEU A 12 -15.56 4.18 8.60
C LEU A 12 -15.43 3.84 10.09
N ASP A 13 -16.51 3.96 10.84
CA ASP A 13 -16.57 3.49 12.23
C ASP A 13 -16.51 1.96 12.26
N PRO A 14 -15.51 1.36 12.91
CA PRO A 14 -15.34 -0.10 12.91
C PRO A 14 -16.43 -0.85 13.69
N LYS A 15 -17.24 -0.16 14.50
CA LYS A 15 -18.33 -0.76 15.27
C LYS A 15 -19.67 -0.68 14.56
N THR A 16 -19.95 0.47 13.95
CA THR A 16 -21.27 0.72 13.31
C THR A 16 -21.20 0.59 11.79
N GLY A 17 -20.05 0.77 11.17
CA GLY A 17 -19.88 0.83 9.72
C GLY A 17 -20.23 2.19 9.12
N ASP A 18 -20.60 3.17 9.95
CA ASP A 18 -20.98 4.50 9.50
C ASP A 18 -19.78 5.25 8.89
N ILE A 19 -20.06 6.11 7.91
CA ILE A 19 -19.06 6.98 7.31
C ILE A 19 -18.71 8.10 8.29
N ILE A 20 -17.46 8.17 8.71
CA ILE A 20 -16.94 9.21 9.61
C ILE A 20 -15.86 10.08 8.94
N ALA A 21 -15.44 9.72 7.74
CA ALA A 21 -14.34 10.35 7.02
C ALA A 21 -14.52 11.86 6.85
N THR A 22 -15.72 12.31 6.51
CA THR A 22 -16.05 13.73 6.26
C THR A 22 -16.08 14.58 7.53
N LYS A 23 -16.21 13.94 8.70
CA LYS A 23 -16.25 14.58 10.04
C LYS A 23 -14.93 14.43 10.80
N ASN A 24 -13.99 13.66 10.27
CA ASN A 24 -12.70 13.42 10.90
C ASN A 24 -11.69 14.49 10.45
N ALA A 25 -11.29 15.37 11.35
CA ALA A 25 -10.33 16.45 11.07
C ALA A 25 -8.98 15.91 10.59
N GLU A 26 -8.54 14.75 11.09
CA GLU A 26 -7.28 14.13 10.68
C GLU A 26 -7.28 13.72 9.21
N VAL A 27 -8.43 13.35 8.65
CA VAL A 27 -8.56 13.07 7.21
C VAL A 27 -8.32 14.34 6.39
N LYS A 28 -8.88 15.48 6.83
CA LYS A 28 -8.66 16.77 6.17
C LYS A 28 -7.22 17.23 6.29
N ASP A 29 -6.62 17.08 7.45
CA ASP A 29 -5.23 17.45 7.68
C ASP A 29 -4.29 16.65 6.78
N LEU A 30 -4.49 15.34 6.66
CA LEU A 30 -3.71 14.50 5.73
C LEU A 30 -3.94 14.85 4.27
N TYR A 31 -5.17 15.12 3.87
CA TYR A 31 -5.48 15.59 2.52
C TYR A 31 -4.68 16.86 2.20
N THR A 32 -4.65 17.82 3.11
CA THR A 32 -3.88 19.06 2.97
C THR A 32 -2.37 18.77 2.90
N GLN A 33 -1.83 17.97 3.82
CA GLN A 33 -0.41 17.62 3.85
C GLN A 33 0.06 16.93 2.55
N VAL A 34 -0.76 16.02 2.00
CA VAL A 34 -0.43 15.33 0.74
C VAL A 34 -0.38 16.31 -0.42
N LEU A 35 -1.34 17.24 -0.51
CA LEU A 35 -1.38 18.23 -1.57
C LEU A 35 -0.26 19.28 -1.45
N ASP A 36 0.06 19.72 -0.25
CA ASP A 36 1.17 20.65 0.00
C ASP A 36 2.51 20.00 -0.37
N ALA A 37 2.68 18.72 -0.04
CA ALA A 37 3.85 17.96 -0.46
C ALA A 37 3.87 17.74 -1.99
N SER A 38 2.72 17.41 -2.59
CA SER A 38 2.61 17.23 -4.03
C SER A 38 2.99 18.48 -4.81
N ALA A 39 2.60 19.66 -4.35
CA ALA A 39 2.88 20.93 -5.03
C ALA A 39 4.39 21.19 -5.26
N THR A 40 5.27 20.64 -4.43
CA THR A 40 6.72 20.93 -4.45
C THR A 40 7.62 19.70 -4.55
N GLN A 41 7.10 18.50 -4.29
CA GLN A 41 7.90 17.28 -4.14
C GLN A 41 7.43 16.13 -5.05
N SER A 42 6.32 16.30 -5.78
CA SER A 42 5.81 15.29 -6.71
C SER A 42 6.45 15.45 -8.09
N ALA A 43 6.71 14.36 -8.76
CA ALA A 43 7.04 14.33 -10.18
C ALA A 43 5.82 14.53 -11.09
N HIS A 44 4.61 14.58 -10.54
CA HIS A 44 3.32 14.68 -11.24
C HIS A 44 3.14 13.64 -12.36
N LEU A 45 3.66 12.44 -12.15
CA LEU A 45 3.52 11.32 -13.06
C LEU A 45 2.36 10.42 -12.62
N GLY A 46 1.44 10.15 -13.53
CA GLY A 46 0.36 9.20 -13.27
C GLY A 46 0.92 7.80 -13.02
N GLN A 47 0.69 7.23 -11.85
CA GLN A 47 1.16 5.88 -11.52
C GLN A 47 0.69 4.87 -12.59
N TRP A 48 1.57 3.98 -13.02
CA TRP A 48 1.36 2.99 -14.08
C TRP A 48 1.29 3.54 -15.51
N SER A 49 1.53 4.83 -15.73
CA SER A 49 1.74 5.36 -17.08
C SER A 49 3.12 5.01 -17.63
N ASP A 50 3.29 5.08 -18.94
CA ASP A 50 4.59 4.86 -19.59
C ASP A 50 5.65 5.85 -19.08
N ASP A 51 5.27 7.11 -18.86
CA ASP A 51 6.16 8.13 -18.29
C ASP A 51 6.59 7.81 -16.87
N TRP A 52 5.68 7.26 -16.06
CA TRP A 52 6.00 6.82 -14.71
C TRP A 52 6.96 5.63 -14.71
N PHE A 53 6.75 4.64 -15.58
CA PHE A 53 7.69 3.53 -15.75
C PHE A 53 9.06 4.01 -16.24
N ALA A 54 9.10 4.92 -17.21
CA ALA A 54 10.35 5.55 -17.65
C ALA A 54 11.04 6.31 -16.50
N GLY A 55 10.27 6.92 -15.61
CA GLY A 55 10.72 7.63 -14.42
C GLY A 55 11.57 6.78 -13.47
N LEU A 56 11.32 5.46 -13.42
CA LEU A 56 12.11 4.52 -12.62
C LEU A 56 13.57 4.42 -13.08
N SER A 57 13.84 4.74 -14.35
CA SER A 57 15.18 4.62 -14.96
C SER A 57 15.85 5.97 -15.23
N ASN A 58 15.08 7.01 -15.51
CA ASN A 58 15.63 8.29 -15.99
C ASN A 58 15.83 9.34 -14.89
N GLY A 59 15.50 9.01 -13.62
CA GLY A 59 15.67 9.91 -12.48
C GLY A 59 14.62 11.02 -12.40
N ALA A 60 13.43 10.84 -12.97
CA ALA A 60 12.32 11.79 -12.85
C ALA A 60 11.89 12.02 -11.40
N PHE A 61 12.13 11.06 -10.52
CA PHE A 61 11.92 11.16 -9.07
C PHE A 61 13.03 10.40 -8.32
N ALA A 62 13.37 10.88 -7.14
CA ALA A 62 14.47 10.33 -6.32
C ALA A 62 13.99 9.32 -5.28
N THR A 63 12.73 9.39 -4.87
CA THR A 63 12.16 8.53 -3.82
C THR A 63 10.74 8.11 -4.16
N MET A 64 10.35 6.94 -3.66
CA MET A 64 8.99 6.44 -3.80
C MET A 64 8.61 5.65 -2.55
N LEU A 65 7.46 5.97 -1.96
CA LEU A 65 6.83 5.09 -0.96
C LEU A 65 6.20 3.90 -1.67
N CYS A 66 6.61 2.70 -1.31
CA CYS A 66 6.12 1.51 -1.98
C CYS A 66 6.01 0.29 -1.07
N PRO A 67 5.12 -0.66 -1.38
CA PRO A 67 5.07 -1.96 -0.73
C PRO A 67 6.18 -2.89 -1.22
N GLY A 68 6.47 -3.96 -0.48
CA GLY A 68 7.53 -4.92 -0.81
C GLY A 68 7.40 -5.55 -2.21
N TRP A 69 6.17 -5.81 -2.70
CA TRP A 69 5.96 -6.36 -4.05
C TRP A 69 6.40 -5.40 -5.18
N MET A 70 6.44 -4.08 -4.91
CA MET A 70 6.87 -3.08 -5.87
C MET A 70 8.36 -3.20 -6.21
N LEU A 71 9.17 -3.79 -5.33
CA LEU A 71 10.62 -3.99 -5.59
C LEU A 71 10.85 -4.79 -6.88
N GLY A 72 10.03 -5.81 -7.14
CA GLY A 72 10.07 -6.57 -8.38
C GLY A 72 9.67 -5.75 -9.61
N VAL A 73 8.73 -4.83 -9.47
CA VAL A 73 8.33 -3.90 -10.55
C VAL A 73 9.44 -2.92 -10.87
N ILE A 74 10.07 -2.34 -9.84
CA ILE A 74 11.20 -1.41 -10.02
C ILE A 74 12.36 -2.12 -10.72
N SER A 75 12.84 -3.23 -10.18
CA SER A 75 13.97 -3.98 -10.77
C SER A 75 13.67 -4.49 -12.19
N GLY A 76 12.41 -4.85 -12.47
CA GLY A 76 11.98 -5.28 -13.80
C GLY A 76 12.00 -4.18 -14.86
N ASN A 77 11.74 -2.91 -14.47
CA ASN A 77 11.66 -1.78 -15.38
C ASN A 77 12.91 -0.88 -15.38
N ALA A 78 13.74 -0.95 -14.37
CA ALA A 78 14.94 -0.12 -14.21
C ALA A 78 16.25 -0.95 -14.26
N LYS A 79 16.32 -1.94 -15.13
CA LYS A 79 17.41 -2.95 -15.19
C LYS A 79 18.82 -2.38 -15.28
N ASP A 80 18.97 -1.24 -15.92
CA ASP A 80 20.27 -0.61 -16.16
C ASP A 80 20.64 0.44 -15.09
N VAL A 81 19.77 0.61 -14.06
CA VAL A 81 20.01 1.56 -12.97
C VAL A 81 20.59 0.82 -11.78
N THR A 82 21.75 1.28 -11.30
CA THR A 82 22.49 0.66 -10.19
C THR A 82 22.42 1.46 -8.89
N THR A 83 21.60 2.50 -8.84
CA THR A 83 21.57 3.47 -7.72
C THR A 83 20.32 3.37 -6.84
N TRP A 84 19.43 2.42 -7.10
CA TRP A 84 18.30 2.16 -6.23
C TRP A 84 18.75 1.54 -4.89
N ASP A 85 18.13 1.99 -3.81
CA ASP A 85 18.34 1.46 -2.46
C ASP A 85 17.01 1.43 -1.70
N ILE A 86 16.96 0.77 -0.54
CA ILE A 86 15.78 0.67 0.31
C ILE A 86 16.06 1.31 1.66
N ALA A 87 15.39 2.43 1.95
CA ALA A 87 15.44 3.04 3.26
C ALA A 87 14.51 2.33 4.26
N ASN A 88 15.03 1.99 5.45
CA ASN A 88 14.25 1.40 6.53
C ASN A 88 13.41 2.47 7.26
N VAL A 89 12.60 3.21 6.49
CA VAL A 89 11.72 4.25 7.01
C VAL A 89 10.34 4.14 6.38
N PHE A 90 9.32 4.47 7.15
CA PHE A 90 7.96 4.64 6.65
C PHE A 90 7.21 5.62 7.57
N PRO A 91 6.33 6.49 7.06
CA PRO A 91 5.52 7.37 7.90
C PRO A 91 4.78 6.57 8.98
N ASN A 92 4.89 7.00 10.24
CA ASN A 92 4.32 6.33 11.41
C ASN A 92 4.77 4.85 11.61
N GLY A 93 5.92 4.49 11.07
CA GLY A 93 6.60 3.22 11.36
C GLY A 93 6.31 2.11 10.36
N GLY A 94 5.11 1.91 9.92
CA GLY A 94 4.73 0.87 8.98
C GLY A 94 3.31 1.00 8.47
N GLY A 95 3.00 0.34 7.37
CA GLY A 95 1.67 0.35 6.78
C GLY A 95 1.38 -0.92 5.99
N ASN A 96 0.10 -1.19 5.77
CA ASN A 96 -0.35 -2.25 4.90
C ASN A 96 -0.85 -1.65 3.57
N TRP A 97 -0.31 -2.15 2.48
CA TRP A 97 -0.77 -1.81 1.14
C TRP A 97 -1.24 -3.07 0.41
N GLY A 98 -2.49 -3.42 0.63
CA GLY A 98 -3.10 -4.55 -0.06
C GLY A 98 -2.80 -5.91 0.56
N GLY A 99 -2.80 -6.90 -0.29
CA GLY A 99 -2.76 -8.31 0.02
C GLY A 99 -3.89 -9.04 -0.69
N SER A 100 -3.85 -10.35 -0.65
CA SER A 100 -4.86 -11.19 -1.30
C SER A 100 -5.30 -12.29 -0.33
N TYR A 101 -6.53 -12.74 -0.50
CA TYR A 101 -7.10 -13.86 0.24
C TYR A 101 -7.35 -15.03 -0.71
N LEU A 102 -6.98 -16.22 -0.30
CA LEU A 102 -7.47 -17.44 -0.93
C LEU A 102 -8.87 -17.73 -0.41
N THR A 103 -9.82 -17.91 -1.31
CA THR A 103 -11.20 -18.21 -0.99
C THR A 103 -11.61 -19.54 -1.61
N VAL A 104 -12.39 -20.32 -0.86
CA VAL A 104 -12.94 -21.58 -1.34
C VAL A 104 -14.46 -21.41 -1.47
N PRO A 105 -15.03 -21.44 -2.69
CA PRO A 105 -16.47 -21.32 -2.89
C PRO A 105 -17.23 -22.47 -2.21
N ALA A 106 -18.25 -22.16 -1.42
CA ALA A 106 -19.02 -23.15 -0.66
C ALA A 106 -19.77 -24.18 -1.55
N ASN A 107 -20.08 -23.79 -2.79
CA ASN A 107 -20.73 -24.66 -3.78
C ASN A 107 -19.74 -25.46 -4.65
N GLY A 108 -18.43 -25.41 -4.33
CA GLY A 108 -17.41 -26.19 -5.01
C GLY A 108 -17.59 -27.70 -4.79
N LYS A 109 -17.16 -28.50 -5.77
CA LYS A 109 -17.28 -29.97 -5.66
C LYS A 109 -16.19 -30.60 -4.76
N ASN A 110 -15.10 -29.89 -4.50
CA ASN A 110 -13.93 -30.38 -3.77
C ASN A 110 -13.51 -29.39 -2.66
N VAL A 111 -14.47 -28.90 -1.86
CA VAL A 111 -14.26 -27.86 -0.85
C VAL A 111 -13.17 -28.25 0.15
N ALA A 112 -13.21 -29.47 0.69
CA ALA A 112 -12.22 -29.92 1.68
C ALA A 112 -10.79 -29.95 1.12
N ALA A 113 -10.60 -30.49 -0.08
CA ALA A 113 -9.29 -30.53 -0.71
C ALA A 113 -8.79 -29.11 -1.10
N ALA A 114 -9.70 -28.21 -1.48
CA ALA A 114 -9.34 -26.82 -1.77
C ALA A 114 -8.96 -26.05 -0.50
N GLN A 115 -9.59 -26.32 0.65
CA GLN A 115 -9.19 -25.75 1.94
C GLN A 115 -7.80 -26.26 2.35
N GLU A 116 -7.56 -27.58 2.26
CA GLU A 116 -6.25 -28.17 2.56
C GLU A 116 -5.15 -27.56 1.70
N LEU A 117 -5.41 -27.34 0.40
CA LEU A 117 -4.47 -26.67 -0.49
C LEU A 117 -4.25 -25.21 -0.09
N ALA A 118 -5.29 -24.47 0.28
CA ALA A 118 -5.17 -23.09 0.71
C ALA A 118 -4.35 -22.98 2.01
N ASP A 119 -4.59 -23.87 2.98
CA ASP A 119 -3.84 -23.94 4.23
C ASP A 119 -2.36 -24.26 3.98
N TRP A 120 -2.08 -25.19 3.08
CA TRP A 120 -0.70 -25.50 2.70
C TRP A 120 0.00 -24.34 1.99
N LEU A 121 -0.66 -23.66 1.04
CA LEU A 121 -0.12 -22.52 0.32
C LEU A 121 0.18 -21.33 1.26
N THR A 122 -0.62 -21.15 2.30
CA THR A 122 -0.46 -20.06 3.28
C THR A 122 0.35 -20.45 4.50
N SER A 123 0.86 -21.68 4.58
CA SER A 123 1.69 -22.13 5.70
C SER A 123 3.03 -21.36 5.74
N PRO A 124 3.62 -21.14 6.93
CA PRO A 124 4.88 -20.41 7.07
C PRO A 124 5.99 -20.94 6.15
N ALA A 125 6.19 -22.26 6.11
CA ALA A 125 7.22 -22.89 5.30
C ALA A 125 7.00 -22.67 3.78
N THR A 126 5.74 -22.71 3.31
CA THR A 126 5.44 -22.46 1.90
C THR A 126 5.59 -20.99 1.55
N GLN A 127 5.23 -20.08 2.46
CA GLN A 127 5.43 -18.65 2.23
C GLN A 127 6.91 -18.26 2.21
N ILE A 128 7.78 -18.88 3.00
CA ILE A 128 9.23 -18.71 2.90
C ILE A 128 9.75 -19.19 1.54
N LYS A 129 9.27 -20.32 1.02
CA LYS A 129 9.61 -20.76 -0.35
C LYS A 129 9.13 -19.76 -1.41
N ALA A 130 7.93 -19.20 -1.26
CA ALA A 130 7.41 -18.18 -2.17
C ALA A 130 8.27 -16.89 -2.12
N PHE A 131 8.70 -16.48 -0.93
CA PHE A 131 9.62 -15.36 -0.76
C PHE A 131 10.95 -15.62 -1.48
N THR A 132 11.58 -16.78 -1.27
CA THR A 132 12.86 -17.13 -1.89
C THR A 132 12.77 -17.16 -3.43
N ASN A 133 11.64 -17.65 -3.97
CA ASN A 133 11.50 -17.83 -5.42
C ASN A 133 10.98 -16.60 -6.16
N ALA A 134 10.18 -15.75 -5.50
CA ALA A 134 9.45 -14.65 -6.14
C ALA A 134 9.45 -13.33 -5.35
N GLY A 135 10.15 -13.24 -4.23
CA GLY A 135 10.19 -12.04 -3.39
C GLY A 135 8.86 -11.72 -2.70
N THR A 136 7.91 -12.66 -2.65
CA THR A 136 6.60 -12.44 -2.02
C THR A 136 6.72 -12.44 -0.51
N PHE A 137 6.56 -11.28 0.11
CA PHE A 137 6.70 -11.14 1.56
C PHE A 137 5.62 -11.93 2.32
N PRO A 138 5.99 -12.71 3.36
CA PRO A 138 5.06 -13.57 4.09
C PRO A 138 4.00 -12.79 4.86
N SER A 139 2.78 -13.31 4.91
CA SER A 139 1.68 -12.81 5.75
C SER A 139 1.58 -13.53 7.10
N GLN A 140 2.26 -14.65 7.27
CA GLN A 140 2.28 -15.43 8.50
C GLN A 140 3.31 -14.87 9.50
N THR A 141 2.86 -14.58 10.73
CA THR A 141 3.73 -14.01 11.78
C THR A 141 4.89 -14.94 12.16
N GLU A 142 4.68 -16.25 12.11
CA GLU A 142 5.73 -17.25 12.38
C GLU A 142 6.85 -17.16 11.33
N ALA A 143 6.52 -16.95 10.06
CA ALA A 143 7.49 -16.78 8.98
C ALA A 143 8.37 -15.54 9.14
N LEU A 144 7.92 -14.53 9.89
CA LEU A 144 8.68 -13.30 10.14
C LEU A 144 9.89 -13.50 11.08
N THR A 145 10.09 -14.69 11.59
CA THR A 145 11.25 -15.05 12.42
C THR A 145 12.21 -16.02 11.72
N ASP A 146 11.89 -16.41 10.49
CA ASP A 146 12.71 -17.35 9.72
C ASP A 146 14.01 -16.67 9.25
N PRO A 147 15.19 -17.28 9.55
CA PRO A 147 16.48 -16.74 9.12
C PRO A 147 16.60 -16.55 7.60
N THR A 148 15.98 -17.42 6.79
CA THR A 148 15.97 -17.27 5.33
C THR A 148 15.35 -15.95 4.89
N LEU A 149 14.33 -15.48 5.60
CA LEU A 149 13.76 -14.16 5.37
C LEU A 149 14.66 -13.07 5.93
N LEU A 150 15.01 -13.15 7.22
CA LEU A 150 15.68 -12.07 7.94
C LEU A 150 17.07 -11.74 7.38
N ASP A 151 17.83 -12.76 6.97
CA ASP A 151 19.18 -12.59 6.42
C ASP A 151 19.20 -12.27 4.92
N SER A 152 18.03 -12.16 4.29
CA SER A 152 17.95 -11.91 2.86
C SER A 152 18.32 -10.47 2.50
N THR A 153 19.09 -10.35 1.42
CA THR A 153 19.46 -9.06 0.79
C THR A 153 18.94 -9.01 -0.65
N ASN A 154 18.91 -7.81 -1.22
CA ASN A 154 18.54 -7.63 -2.61
C ASN A 154 19.66 -6.89 -3.36
N GLU A 155 20.33 -7.60 -4.27
CA GLU A 155 21.49 -7.09 -5.00
C GLU A 155 21.16 -5.86 -5.84
N PHE A 156 19.99 -5.83 -6.50
CA PHE A 156 19.54 -4.69 -7.30
C PHE A 156 19.43 -3.41 -6.46
N PHE A 157 19.06 -3.54 -5.20
CA PHE A 157 18.94 -2.43 -4.24
C PHE A 157 20.17 -2.33 -3.34
N ASN A 158 21.35 -2.28 -3.92
CA ASN A 158 22.62 -2.09 -3.21
C ASN A 158 22.86 -3.08 -2.05
N ASN A 159 22.40 -4.32 -2.21
CA ASN A 159 22.40 -5.35 -1.16
C ASN A 159 21.64 -4.97 0.11
N ALA A 160 20.63 -4.10 0.00
CA ALA A 160 19.78 -3.73 1.13
C ALA A 160 19.25 -4.98 1.84
N PRO A 161 19.22 -5.02 3.18
CA PRO A 161 18.70 -6.14 3.98
C PRO A 161 17.17 -6.19 3.92
N VAL A 162 16.62 -6.54 2.75
CA VAL A 162 15.18 -6.43 2.42
C VAL A 162 14.30 -7.20 3.38
N GLY A 163 14.71 -8.40 3.78
CA GLY A 163 13.91 -9.22 4.70
C GLY A 163 13.78 -8.58 6.08
N GLN A 164 14.87 -8.04 6.62
CA GLN A 164 14.85 -7.32 7.89
C GLN A 164 14.02 -6.04 7.79
N ILE A 165 14.22 -5.23 6.73
CA ILE A 165 13.49 -3.96 6.53
C ILE A 165 11.97 -4.21 6.44
N LEU A 166 11.54 -5.15 5.61
CA LEU A 166 10.12 -5.46 5.46
C LEU A 166 9.52 -6.03 6.74
N THR A 167 10.28 -6.87 7.46
CA THR A 167 9.85 -7.43 8.74
C THR A 167 9.70 -6.35 9.81
N ASP A 168 10.64 -5.41 9.92
CA ASP A 168 10.56 -4.29 10.85
C ASP A 168 9.32 -3.42 10.55
N ARG A 169 9.09 -3.13 9.29
CA ARG A 169 7.91 -2.34 8.86
C ARG A 169 6.61 -3.09 9.07
N ALA A 170 6.56 -4.40 8.85
CA ALA A 170 5.39 -5.22 9.13
C ALA A 170 5.05 -5.27 10.63
N LYS A 171 6.06 -5.44 11.49
CA LYS A 171 5.88 -5.44 12.96
C LYS A 171 5.47 -4.08 13.51
N ALA A 172 5.80 -2.99 12.81
CA ALA A 172 5.42 -1.63 13.19
C ALA A 172 3.98 -1.27 12.79
N VAL A 173 3.27 -2.12 12.06
CA VAL A 173 1.84 -1.93 11.74
C VAL A 173 1.01 -2.17 12.99
N THR A 174 0.41 -1.12 13.53
CA THR A 174 -0.40 -1.17 14.76
C THR A 174 -1.89 -1.04 14.50
N VAL A 175 -2.28 -0.69 13.27
CA VAL A 175 -3.66 -0.44 12.89
C VAL A 175 -4.08 -1.38 11.77
N ALA A 176 -5.17 -2.12 11.99
CA ALA A 176 -5.87 -2.85 10.94
C ALA A 176 -6.99 -1.95 10.39
N PRO A 177 -6.89 -1.46 9.14
CA PRO A 177 -7.94 -0.61 8.57
C PRO A 177 -9.24 -1.40 8.41
N PHE A 178 -10.34 -0.81 8.88
CA PHE A 178 -11.67 -1.36 8.69
C PHE A 178 -12.18 -1.01 7.29
N LYS A 179 -12.36 -2.02 6.46
CA LYS A 179 -12.88 -1.90 5.08
C LYS A 179 -14.35 -2.32 5.06
N GLY A 180 -15.24 -1.38 5.35
CA GLY A 180 -16.70 -1.59 5.24
C GLY A 180 -17.20 -1.45 3.80
N ALA A 181 -18.54 -1.42 3.65
CA ALA A 181 -19.21 -1.47 2.35
C ALA A 181 -18.82 -0.32 1.39
N PHE A 182 -18.52 0.86 1.92
CA PHE A 182 -18.22 2.06 1.12
C PHE A 182 -16.72 2.38 1.00
N TYR A 183 -15.84 1.53 1.50
CA TYR A 183 -14.40 1.79 1.51
C TYR A 183 -13.83 2.17 0.14
N PHE A 184 -14.15 1.38 -0.89
CA PHE A 184 -13.61 1.61 -2.23
C PHE A 184 -14.18 2.88 -2.87
N GLN A 185 -15.46 3.17 -2.67
CA GLN A 185 -16.08 4.39 -3.18
C GLN A 185 -15.47 5.64 -2.55
N ILE A 186 -15.23 5.62 -1.23
CA ILE A 186 -14.56 6.72 -0.50
C ILE A 186 -13.12 6.90 -1.00
N ASN A 187 -12.40 5.79 -1.18
CA ASN A 187 -11.02 5.82 -1.69
C ASN A 187 -10.95 6.38 -3.12
N ASP A 188 -11.83 5.95 -4.01
CA ASP A 188 -11.87 6.44 -5.40
C ASP A 188 -12.27 7.93 -5.46
N ALA A 189 -13.22 8.34 -4.63
CA ALA A 189 -13.60 9.76 -4.51
C ALA A 189 -12.42 10.60 -4.02
N MET A 190 -11.62 10.10 -3.05
CA MET A 190 -10.44 10.80 -2.56
C MET A 190 -9.35 10.92 -3.64
N GLN A 191 -9.10 9.88 -4.41
CA GLN A 191 -8.14 9.95 -5.53
C GLN A 191 -8.56 11.02 -6.54
N LYS A 192 -9.84 11.07 -6.91
CA LYS A 192 -10.38 12.12 -7.77
C LYS A 192 -10.23 13.52 -7.16
N ALA A 193 -10.43 13.64 -5.84
CA ALA A 193 -10.26 14.90 -5.15
C ALA A 193 -8.81 15.41 -5.19
N LEU A 194 -7.83 14.53 -5.01
CA LEU A 194 -6.41 14.87 -5.14
C LEU A 194 -6.08 15.30 -6.59
N THR A 195 -6.52 14.50 -7.57
CA THR A 195 -6.27 14.78 -9.00
C THR A 195 -6.84 16.13 -9.42
N ARG A 196 -8.05 16.50 -9.00
CA ARG A 196 -8.65 17.82 -9.34
C ARG A 196 -7.77 19.00 -8.91
N VAL A 197 -7.05 18.86 -7.81
CA VAL A 197 -6.14 19.91 -7.33
C VAL A 197 -4.80 19.84 -8.08
N GLU A 198 -4.25 18.67 -8.28
CA GLU A 198 -2.98 18.48 -9.00
C GLU A 198 -3.08 18.93 -10.46
N ASP A 199 -4.22 18.73 -11.10
CA ASP A 199 -4.50 19.19 -12.48
C ASP A 199 -4.87 20.68 -12.54
N GLY A 200 -4.97 21.37 -11.39
CA GLY A 200 -5.35 22.79 -11.32
C GLY A 200 -6.81 23.08 -11.68
N THR A 201 -7.67 22.06 -11.75
CA THR A 201 -9.10 22.23 -12.09
C THR A 201 -9.92 22.79 -10.93
N GLN A 202 -9.46 22.57 -9.69
CA GLN A 202 -10.09 23.08 -8.47
C GLN A 202 -9.03 23.51 -7.45
N THR A 203 -9.41 24.44 -6.56
CA THR A 203 -8.63 24.70 -5.37
C THR A 203 -8.75 23.54 -4.37
N GLN A 204 -7.83 23.45 -3.43
CA GLN A 204 -7.88 22.43 -2.35
C GLN A 204 -9.26 22.46 -1.63
N GLN A 205 -9.77 23.67 -1.30
CA GLN A 205 -11.04 23.78 -0.60
C GLN A 205 -12.23 23.37 -1.46
N GLN A 206 -12.29 23.78 -2.72
CA GLN A 206 -13.36 23.36 -3.65
C GLN A 206 -13.41 21.87 -3.84
N SER A 207 -12.24 21.25 -4.02
CA SER A 207 -12.15 19.80 -4.20
C SER A 207 -12.49 19.03 -2.94
N TRP A 208 -12.10 19.55 -1.76
CA TRP A 208 -12.52 18.99 -0.47
C TRP A 208 -14.03 19.04 -0.29
N ASP A 209 -14.66 20.21 -0.50
CA ASP A 209 -16.11 20.38 -0.32
C ASP A 209 -16.91 19.45 -1.27
N GLN A 210 -16.42 19.29 -2.50
CA GLN A 210 -17.00 18.33 -3.44
C GLN A 210 -16.84 16.90 -2.96
N TRP A 211 -15.66 16.52 -2.45
CA TRP A 211 -15.43 15.19 -1.89
C TRP A 211 -16.33 14.89 -0.70
N VAL A 212 -16.52 15.85 0.20
CA VAL A 212 -17.45 15.73 1.33
C VAL A 212 -18.85 15.44 0.82
N ALA A 213 -19.33 16.20 -0.16
CA ALA A 213 -20.66 16.01 -0.74
C ALA A 213 -20.82 14.64 -1.44
N GLU A 214 -19.79 14.19 -2.18
CA GLU A 214 -19.76 12.87 -2.84
C GLU A 214 -19.82 11.72 -1.82
N VAL A 215 -19.08 11.84 -0.71
CA VAL A 215 -18.98 10.80 0.32
C VAL A 215 -20.24 10.79 1.22
N ASP A 216 -20.75 11.94 1.61
CA ASP A 216 -21.99 12.03 2.41
C ASP A 216 -23.23 11.50 1.65
N ALA A 217 -23.17 11.48 0.31
CA ALA A 217 -24.23 10.90 -0.52
C ALA A 217 -24.20 9.35 -0.57
N LEU A 218 -23.17 8.71 -0.04
CA LEU A 218 -23.06 7.23 0.00
C LEU A 218 -23.85 6.60 1.16
N GLY A 219 -24.09 7.33 2.20
CA GLY A 219 -24.74 6.89 3.45
C GLY A 219 -25.31 8.04 4.19
#